data_4d1b70663cfb891961c28745853f5e8c
#
_entry.id   4d1b70663cfb891961c28745853f5e8c
#
_cell.length_a   1.000
_cell.length_b   1.000
_cell.length_c   1.000
_cell.angle_alpha   90.00
_cell.angle_beta   90.00
_cell.angle_gamma   90.00
#
_symmetry.space_group_name_H-M   'P 1'
#
loop_
_entity.id
_entity.type
_entity.pdbx_description
1 polymer ?
#
loop_
_entity_poly.entity_id
_entity_poly.type
_entity_poly.pdbx_seq_one_letter_code
_entity_poly.pdbx_strand_id
1 'polypeptide(L)'
;DVYNSLPQDVQKVLSELGRGYSQQNADMISKRQGGAIEVYKKNGCTIAEMPQSQRQAMADGMDDLGKIFVETNEAKGIPAEKILRRFMSLAKESGVTPLRDWTANL
;
A
#
# COMPACT_ATOMS: atom_id res chain seq x y z
N ASP A 1 8.14 -23.50 -11.46
CA ASP A 1 7.13 -22.46 -11.35
C ASP A 1 6.03 -22.71 -12.39
N VAL A 2 4.83 -23.06 -11.90
CA VAL A 2 3.68 -23.45 -12.73
C VAL A 2 3.31 -22.39 -13.76
N TYR A 3 3.35 -21.09 -13.39
CA TYR A 3 3.04 -20.01 -14.32
C TYR A 3 3.96 -20.02 -15.55
N ASN A 4 5.26 -20.20 -15.34
CA ASN A 4 6.24 -20.18 -16.42
C ASN A 4 6.15 -21.43 -17.33
N SER A 5 5.49 -22.51 -16.88
CA SER A 5 5.23 -23.70 -17.70
C SER A 5 3.98 -23.58 -18.58
N LEU A 6 3.16 -22.53 -18.40
CA LEU A 6 1.97 -22.31 -19.23
C LEU A 6 2.34 -21.76 -20.61
N PRO A 7 1.53 -22.03 -21.65
CA PRO A 7 1.64 -21.37 -22.95
C PRO A 7 1.60 -19.84 -22.82
N GLN A 8 2.31 -19.13 -23.70
CA GLN A 8 2.46 -17.67 -23.61
C GLN A 8 1.12 -16.91 -23.74
N ASP A 9 0.21 -17.40 -24.56
CA ASP A 9 -1.13 -16.84 -24.71
C ASP A 9 -1.94 -16.95 -23.41
N VAL A 10 -1.81 -18.07 -22.70
CA VAL A 10 -2.43 -18.26 -21.37
C VAL A 10 -1.81 -17.35 -20.32
N GLN A 11 -0.48 -17.21 -20.30
CA GLN A 11 0.20 -16.27 -19.39
C GLN A 11 -0.27 -14.83 -19.62
N LYS A 12 -0.43 -14.43 -20.89
CA LYS A 12 -0.93 -13.10 -21.25
C LYS A 12 -2.36 -12.88 -20.74
N VAL A 13 -3.27 -13.81 -20.99
CA VAL A 13 -4.66 -13.74 -20.52
C VAL A 13 -4.72 -13.66 -18.99
N LEU A 14 -3.96 -14.48 -18.26
CA LEU A 14 -3.90 -14.44 -16.80
C LEU A 14 -3.39 -13.09 -16.28
N SER A 15 -2.39 -12.51 -16.93
CA SER A 15 -1.84 -11.21 -16.54
C SER A 15 -2.83 -10.07 -16.78
N GLU A 16 -3.56 -10.11 -17.91
CA GLU A 16 -4.58 -9.11 -18.23
C GLU A 16 -5.77 -9.19 -17.27
N LEU A 17 -6.26 -10.40 -17.01
CA LEU A 17 -7.34 -10.64 -16.05
C LEU A 17 -6.95 -10.20 -14.63
N GLY A 18 -5.71 -10.50 -14.21
CA GLY A 18 -5.19 -10.08 -12.90
C GLY A 18 -5.18 -8.56 -12.72
N ARG A 19 -4.78 -7.81 -13.76
CA ARG A 19 -4.82 -6.34 -13.72
C ARG A 19 -6.24 -5.80 -13.63
N GLY A 20 -7.15 -6.32 -14.47
CA GLY A 20 -8.56 -5.93 -14.47
C GLY A 20 -9.23 -6.23 -13.12
N TYR A 21 -8.96 -7.40 -12.55
CA TYR A 21 -9.46 -7.80 -11.24
C TYR A 21 -8.95 -6.88 -10.12
N SER A 22 -7.69 -6.49 -10.16
CA SER A 22 -7.11 -5.58 -9.16
C SER A 22 -7.82 -4.23 -9.15
N GLN A 23 -8.11 -3.67 -10.32
CA GLN A 23 -8.85 -2.41 -10.42
C GLN A 23 -10.29 -2.56 -9.92
N GLN A 24 -11.01 -3.59 -10.36
CA GLN A 24 -12.38 -3.85 -9.91
C GLN A 24 -12.45 -4.06 -8.39
N ASN A 25 -11.47 -4.76 -7.82
CA ASN A 25 -11.40 -4.99 -6.38
C ASN A 25 -11.15 -3.69 -5.60
N ALA A 26 -10.27 -2.82 -6.09
CA ALA A 26 -10.03 -1.51 -5.48
C ALA A 26 -11.30 -0.64 -5.49
N ASP A 27 -12.02 -0.60 -6.62
CA ASP A 27 -13.27 0.15 -6.75
C ASP A 27 -14.36 -0.40 -5.82
N MET A 28 -14.46 -1.73 -5.72
CA MET A 28 -15.42 -2.39 -4.83
C MET A 28 -15.11 -2.11 -3.35
N ILE A 29 -13.84 -2.15 -2.94
CA ILE A 29 -13.42 -1.84 -1.57
C ILE A 29 -13.76 -0.38 -1.24
N SER A 30 -13.43 0.56 -2.12
CA SER A 30 -13.74 1.98 -1.95
C SER A 30 -15.24 2.23 -1.78
N LYS A 31 -16.06 1.58 -2.62
CA LYS A 31 -17.53 1.66 -2.51
C LYS A 31 -18.06 1.08 -1.20
N ARG A 32 -17.54 -0.06 -0.76
CA ARG A 32 -17.93 -0.69 0.51
C ARG A 32 -17.53 0.16 1.71
N GLN A 33 -16.36 0.80 1.67
CA GLN A 33 -15.90 1.71 2.73
C GLN A 33 -16.84 2.89 2.88
N GLY A 34 -17.26 3.53 1.79
CA GLY A 34 -18.26 4.60 1.81
C GLY A 34 -19.59 4.13 2.43
N GLY A 35 -20.08 2.95 2.03
CA GLY A 35 -21.29 2.36 2.59
C GLY A 35 -21.20 2.06 4.10
N ALA A 36 -20.04 1.58 4.56
CA ALA A 36 -19.82 1.33 5.98
C ALA A 36 -19.87 2.61 6.82
N ILE A 37 -19.29 3.71 6.33
CA ILE A 37 -19.36 5.02 6.98
C ILE A 37 -20.81 5.47 7.17
N GLU A 38 -21.65 5.31 6.15
CA GLU A 38 -23.06 5.67 6.23
C GLU A 38 -23.83 4.82 7.23
N VAL A 39 -23.51 3.52 7.33
CA VAL A 39 -24.09 2.64 8.35
C VAL A 39 -23.68 3.08 9.75
N TYR A 40 -22.43 3.43 9.98
CA TYR A 40 -21.97 3.95 11.27
C TYR A 40 -22.69 5.22 11.66
N LYS A 41 -22.81 6.19 10.75
CA LYS A 41 -23.57 7.43 11.00
C LYS A 41 -25.03 7.16 11.37
N LYS A 42 -25.70 6.25 10.65
CA LYS A 42 -27.10 5.87 10.94
C LYS A 42 -27.25 5.23 12.32
N ASN A 43 -26.22 4.56 12.83
CA ASN A 43 -26.22 3.96 14.15
C ASN A 43 -25.71 4.91 15.25
N GLY A 44 -25.63 6.21 14.98
CA GLY A 44 -25.27 7.21 15.97
C GLY A 44 -23.76 7.35 16.24
N CYS A 45 -22.91 6.72 15.42
CA CYS A 45 -21.46 6.90 15.54
C CYS A 45 -21.02 8.25 14.97
N THR A 46 -20.20 8.94 15.72
CA THR A 46 -19.51 10.15 15.21
C THR A 46 -18.27 9.74 14.42
N ILE A 47 -18.22 10.15 13.17
CA ILE A 47 -17.03 9.97 12.34
C ILE A 47 -16.23 11.27 12.38
N ALA A 48 -15.03 11.21 12.93
CA ALA A 48 -14.12 12.34 13.01
C ALA A 48 -12.82 12.03 12.27
N GLU A 49 -12.28 13.03 11.55
CA GLU A 49 -10.94 12.94 11.00
C GLU A 49 -9.91 13.25 12.08
N MET A 50 -8.87 12.42 12.14
CA MET A 50 -7.74 12.69 13.03
C MET A 50 -6.99 13.93 12.53
N PRO A 51 -6.78 14.95 13.38
CA PRO A 51 -6.00 16.12 13.01
C PRO A 51 -4.61 15.77 12.50
N GLN A 52 -4.10 16.53 11.54
CA GLN A 52 -2.80 16.23 10.92
C GLN A 52 -1.65 16.19 11.94
N SER A 53 -1.68 17.06 12.95
CA SER A 53 -0.68 17.05 14.02
C SER A 53 -0.66 15.73 14.81
N GLN A 54 -1.81 15.14 15.08
CA GLN A 54 -1.91 13.84 15.75
C GLN A 54 -1.46 12.71 14.84
N ARG A 55 -1.81 12.76 13.54
CA ARG A 55 -1.34 11.81 12.54
C ARG A 55 0.18 11.85 12.39
N GLN A 56 0.76 13.06 12.41
CA GLN A 56 2.22 13.24 12.38
C GLN A 56 2.87 12.66 13.64
N ALA A 57 2.37 13.00 14.82
CA ALA A 57 2.87 12.47 16.08
C ALA A 57 2.82 10.93 16.13
N MET A 58 1.75 10.34 15.59
CA MET A 58 1.63 8.88 15.47
C MET A 58 2.71 8.31 14.54
N ALA A 59 2.92 8.93 13.37
CA ALA A 59 3.93 8.47 12.41
C ALA A 59 5.36 8.60 12.97
N ASP A 60 5.63 9.69 13.72
CA ASP A 60 6.94 9.95 14.33
C ASP A 60 7.23 8.98 15.49
N GLY A 61 6.18 8.55 16.22
CA GLY A 61 6.27 7.58 17.30
C GLY A 61 6.40 6.11 16.86
N MET A 62 6.26 5.82 15.57
CA MET A 62 6.47 4.47 15.06
C MET A 62 7.96 4.11 15.00
N ASP A 63 8.28 2.84 15.20
CA ASP A 63 9.61 2.31 14.90
C ASP A 63 10.01 2.62 13.45
N ASP A 64 11.30 2.54 13.15
CA ASP A 64 11.78 2.75 11.77
C ASP A 64 11.44 1.54 10.90
N LEU A 65 10.18 1.54 10.40
CA LEU A 65 9.66 0.46 9.56
C LEU A 65 10.45 0.31 8.25
N GLY A 66 11.04 1.40 7.74
CA GLY A 66 11.88 1.36 6.56
C GLY A 66 13.15 0.55 6.81
N LYS A 67 13.84 0.86 7.89
CA LYS A 67 15.03 0.13 8.32
C LYS A 67 14.73 -1.34 8.62
N ILE A 68 13.66 -1.61 9.38
CA ILE A 68 13.23 -2.99 9.70
C ILE A 68 12.92 -3.78 8.43
N PHE A 69 12.22 -3.16 7.46
CA PHE A 69 11.93 -3.80 6.18
C PHE A 69 13.19 -4.16 5.40
N VAL A 70 14.14 -3.23 5.32
CA VAL A 70 15.41 -3.43 4.60
C VAL A 70 16.23 -4.55 5.27
N GLU A 71 16.52 -4.43 6.55
CA GLU A 71 17.32 -5.42 7.28
C GLU A 71 16.71 -6.83 7.18
N THR A 72 15.39 -6.94 7.35
CA THR A 72 14.71 -8.24 7.33
C THR A 72 14.75 -8.92 5.95
N ASN A 73 14.71 -8.15 4.87
CA ASN A 73 14.57 -8.71 3.53
C ASN A 73 15.91 -8.81 2.80
N GLU A 74 16.88 -7.95 3.06
CA GLU A 74 18.23 -8.09 2.52
C GLU A 74 18.92 -9.34 3.06
N ALA A 75 18.66 -9.71 4.31
CA ALA A 75 19.10 -11.00 4.87
C ALA A 75 18.60 -12.22 4.08
N LYS A 76 17.56 -12.07 3.27
CA LYS A 76 17.00 -13.10 2.37
C LYS A 76 17.47 -12.95 0.91
N GLY A 77 18.40 -12.04 0.64
CA GLY A 77 18.89 -11.76 -0.71
C GLY A 77 17.95 -10.92 -1.58
N ILE A 78 16.95 -10.25 -0.97
CA ILE A 78 16.03 -9.35 -1.69
C ILE A 78 16.63 -7.94 -1.69
N PRO A 79 16.70 -7.22 -2.83
CA PRO A 79 17.22 -5.85 -2.89
C PRO A 79 16.23 -4.84 -2.27
N ALA A 80 16.02 -4.95 -0.94
CA ALA A 80 14.93 -4.30 -0.24
C ALA A 80 15.06 -2.77 -0.18
N GLU A 81 16.26 -2.24 -0.01
CA GLU A 81 16.49 -0.79 -0.04
C GLU A 81 16.10 -0.20 -1.40
N LYS A 82 16.52 -0.82 -2.49
CA LYS A 82 16.16 -0.37 -3.86
C LYS A 82 14.64 -0.39 -4.06
N ILE A 83 13.97 -1.43 -3.58
CA ILE A 83 12.52 -1.58 -3.68
C ILE A 83 11.82 -0.47 -2.88
N LEU A 84 12.23 -0.23 -1.63
CA LEU A 84 11.62 0.78 -0.78
C LEU A 84 11.82 2.20 -1.32
N ARG A 85 13.04 2.54 -1.77
CA ARG A 85 13.32 3.84 -2.42
C ARG A 85 12.45 4.04 -3.66
N ARG A 86 12.28 3.00 -4.50
CA ARG A 86 11.42 3.10 -5.67
C ARG A 86 9.95 3.24 -5.30
N PHE A 87 9.49 2.52 -4.29
CA PHE A 87 8.12 2.64 -3.77
C PHE A 87 7.83 4.07 -3.29
N MET A 88 8.71 4.66 -2.48
CA MET A 88 8.56 6.02 -1.97
C MET A 88 8.58 7.07 -3.10
N SER A 89 9.42 6.87 -4.12
CA SER A 89 9.44 7.71 -5.32
C SER A 89 8.10 7.66 -6.07
N LEU A 90 7.60 6.45 -6.33
CA LEU A 90 6.32 6.26 -7.02
C LEU A 90 5.14 6.85 -6.23
N ALA A 91 5.15 6.73 -4.90
CA ALA A 91 4.14 7.34 -4.06
C ALA A 91 4.13 8.88 -4.21
N LYS A 92 5.31 9.51 -4.18
CA LYS A 92 5.45 10.95 -4.41
C LYS A 92 5.03 11.34 -5.83
N GLU A 93 5.45 10.59 -6.85
CA GLU A 93 5.06 10.80 -8.26
C GLU A 93 3.53 10.71 -8.46
N SER A 94 2.84 9.88 -7.69
CA SER A 94 1.37 9.75 -7.72
C SER A 94 0.62 10.81 -6.90
N GLY A 95 1.33 11.80 -6.34
CA GLY A 95 0.74 12.90 -5.56
C GLY A 95 0.52 12.57 -4.07
N VAL A 96 0.97 11.41 -3.59
CA VAL A 96 0.91 11.08 -2.16
C VAL A 96 2.05 11.79 -1.43
N THR A 97 1.72 12.54 -0.37
CA THR A 97 2.71 13.11 0.54
C THR A 97 2.78 12.24 1.80
N PRO A 98 3.80 11.38 1.94
CA PRO A 98 3.96 10.56 3.14
C PRO A 98 4.18 11.43 4.37
N LEU A 99 3.59 11.05 5.51
CA LEU A 99 3.84 11.73 6.79
C LEU A 99 5.28 11.54 7.29
N ARG A 100 5.93 10.44 6.88
CA ARG A 100 7.32 10.14 7.22
C ARG A 100 8.03 9.56 5.99
N ASP A 101 9.26 10.01 5.76
CA ASP A 101 10.12 9.40 4.73
C ASP A 101 10.81 8.17 5.32
N TRP A 102 10.32 6.99 4.96
CA TRP A 102 10.85 5.71 5.43
C TRP A 102 12.22 5.35 4.86
N THR A 103 12.79 6.22 4.00
CA THR A 103 14.14 6.04 3.43
C THR A 103 15.17 6.99 4.02
N ALA A 104 14.77 7.84 4.96
CA ALA A 104 15.64 8.89 5.49
C ALA A 104 16.86 8.37 6.26
N ASN A 105 16.76 7.17 6.83
CA ASN A 105 17.81 6.54 7.65
C ASN A 105 18.43 5.29 6.99
N LEU A 106 18.32 5.15 5.67
CA LEU A 106 18.89 4.05 4.88
C LEU A 106 20.19 4.45 4.20
#